data_6a9471d550a1fafce4bf5117c629e1cd
#
_entry.id   6a9471d550a1fafce4bf5117c629e1cd
#
_cell.length_a   1.000
_cell.length_b   1.000
_cell.length_c   1.000
_cell.angle_alpha   90.00
_cell.angle_beta   90.00
_cell.angle_gamma   90.00
#
_symmetry.space_group_name_H-M   'P 1'
#
loop_
_entity.id
_entity.type
_entity.pdbx_description
1 polymer ?
#
loop_
_entity_poly.entity_id
_entity_poly.type
_entity_poly.pdbx_seq_one_letter_code
_entity_poly.pdbx_strand_id
1 'polypeptide(L)'
;MRITEHEKNVIIDAVVNVDPNAKVWLFGSRVDDSKKGGDIDIGILSLNVDIMEEIEIRQRMYDKIGEQKIDLVVSKDGREAFFKYAVKKGILLNG
;
A
#
# COMPACT_ATOMS: atom_id res chain seq x y z
N MET A 1 -2.36 3.18 -13.76
CA MET A 1 -2.70 2.80 -12.38
C MET A 1 -4.19 2.53 -12.29
N ARG A 2 -4.57 1.37 -11.76
CA ARG A 2 -5.99 0.94 -11.73
C ARG A 2 -6.56 0.92 -10.32
N ILE A 3 -6.46 2.03 -9.61
CA ILE A 3 -7.22 2.30 -8.39
C ILE A 3 -7.90 3.65 -8.56
N THR A 4 -9.05 3.82 -7.90
CA THR A 4 -9.76 5.09 -7.96
C THR A 4 -9.06 6.12 -7.09
N GLU A 5 -9.37 7.40 -7.30
CA GLU A 5 -8.86 8.47 -6.45
C GLU A 5 -9.31 8.28 -5.00
N HIS A 6 -10.54 7.81 -4.81
CA HIS A 6 -11.05 7.49 -3.47
C HIS A 6 -10.23 6.38 -2.80
N GLU A 7 -9.97 5.29 -3.53
CA GLU A 7 -9.15 4.20 -3.02
C GLU A 7 -7.74 4.66 -2.65
N LYS A 8 -7.13 5.46 -3.52
CA LYS A 8 -5.81 6.03 -3.27
C LYS A 8 -5.79 6.84 -1.97
N ASN A 9 -6.78 7.71 -1.80
CA ASN A 9 -6.86 8.57 -0.62
C ASN A 9 -7.07 7.76 0.66
N VAL A 10 -7.93 6.75 0.60
CA VAL A 10 -8.17 5.84 1.74
C VAL A 10 -6.89 5.12 2.14
N ILE A 11 -6.14 4.61 1.15
CA ILE A 11 -4.89 3.89 1.41
C ILE A 11 -3.87 4.82 2.07
N ILE A 12 -3.66 6.02 1.51
CA ILE A 12 -2.73 6.99 2.08
C ILE A 12 -3.13 7.36 3.50
N ASP A 13 -4.40 7.70 3.71
CA ASP A 13 -4.89 8.13 5.03
C ASP A 13 -4.74 7.03 6.07
N ALA A 14 -5.03 5.78 5.71
CA ALA A 14 -4.90 4.65 6.63
C ALA A 14 -3.45 4.50 7.12
N VAL A 15 -2.48 4.69 6.23
CA VAL A 15 -1.06 4.54 6.57
C VAL A 15 -0.54 5.77 7.35
N VAL A 16 -0.81 6.98 6.87
CA VAL A 16 -0.24 8.19 7.48
C VAL A 16 -0.87 8.52 8.83
N ASN A 17 -2.05 8.01 9.13
CA ASN A 17 -2.63 8.11 10.47
C ASN A 17 -1.82 7.32 11.50
N VAL A 18 -1.15 6.27 11.07
CA VAL A 18 -0.27 5.47 11.93
C VAL A 18 1.13 6.04 11.94
N ASP A 19 1.66 6.41 10.77
CA ASP A 19 2.99 7.00 10.64
C ASP A 19 2.97 8.09 9.55
N PRO A 20 2.96 9.38 9.96
CA PRO A 20 2.97 10.48 9.00
C PRO A 20 4.18 10.50 8.07
N ASN A 21 5.28 9.83 8.44
CA ASN A 21 6.50 9.79 7.64
C ASN A 21 6.59 8.57 6.73
N ALA A 22 5.61 7.68 6.78
CA ALA A 22 5.61 6.49 5.96
C ALA A 22 5.48 6.83 4.47
N LYS A 23 6.13 6.02 3.64
CA LYS A 23 5.97 6.10 2.18
C LYS A 23 5.17 4.89 1.71
N VAL A 24 4.30 5.11 0.74
CA VAL A 24 3.32 4.13 0.29
C VAL A 24 3.41 3.97 -1.22
N TRP A 25 3.60 2.73 -1.68
CA TRP A 25 3.65 2.40 -3.11
C TRP A 25 2.53 1.44 -3.48
N LEU A 26 1.98 1.65 -4.67
CA LEU A 26 1.15 0.65 -5.35
C LEU A 26 2.07 -0.16 -6.25
N PHE A 27 1.98 -1.49 -6.19
CA PHE A 27 2.73 -2.35 -7.09
C PHE A 27 1.84 -3.51 -7.58
N GLY A 28 2.44 -4.44 -8.32
CA GLY A 28 1.71 -5.59 -8.82
C GLY A 28 0.78 -5.27 -9.99
N SER A 29 -0.28 -6.05 -10.13
CA SER A 29 -1.14 -6.01 -11.32
C SER A 29 -1.89 -4.69 -11.49
N ARG A 30 -2.19 -3.98 -10.40
CA ARG A 30 -2.93 -2.71 -10.47
C ARG A 30 -2.11 -1.55 -11.03
N VAL A 31 -0.81 -1.72 -11.18
CA VAL A 31 0.05 -0.74 -11.87
C VAL A 31 -0.12 -0.84 -13.38
N ASP A 32 -0.48 -2.02 -13.89
CA ASP A 32 -0.62 -2.28 -15.32
C ASP A 32 -2.03 -1.99 -15.79
N ASP A 33 -2.20 -0.94 -16.60
CA ASP A 33 -3.49 -0.51 -17.11
C ASP A 33 -4.10 -1.47 -18.14
N SER A 34 -3.30 -2.38 -18.68
CA SER A 34 -3.79 -3.37 -19.67
C SER A 34 -4.45 -4.58 -19.02
N LYS A 35 -4.27 -4.78 -17.70
CA LYS A 35 -4.86 -5.90 -16.97
C LYS A 35 -6.22 -5.54 -16.41
N LYS A 36 -6.99 -6.56 -16.02
CA LYS A 36 -8.30 -6.38 -15.37
C LYS A 36 -8.28 -7.07 -14.01
N GLY A 37 -8.99 -6.49 -13.03
CA GLY A 37 -9.10 -7.09 -11.69
C GLY A 37 -7.76 -7.16 -10.99
N GLY A 38 -7.59 -8.20 -10.19
CA GLY A 38 -6.39 -8.43 -9.41
C GLY A 38 -6.43 -7.79 -8.02
N ASP A 39 -5.51 -8.23 -7.17
CA ASP A 39 -5.39 -7.72 -5.81
C ASP A 39 -4.76 -6.33 -5.81
N ILE A 40 -5.03 -5.58 -4.75
CA ILE A 40 -4.35 -4.31 -4.52
C ILE A 40 -3.11 -4.61 -3.67
N ASP A 41 -1.94 -4.43 -4.24
CA ASP A 41 -0.66 -4.70 -3.58
C ASP A 41 -0.02 -3.39 -3.15
N ILE A 42 0.19 -3.23 -1.84
CA ILE A 42 0.69 -2.00 -1.23
C ILE A 42 2.00 -2.28 -0.51
N GLY A 43 3.03 -1.49 -0.85
CA GLY A 43 4.29 -1.48 -0.13
C GLY A 43 4.35 -0.28 0.81
N ILE A 44 4.74 -0.51 2.06
CA ILE A 44 4.84 0.53 3.08
C ILE A 44 6.27 0.56 3.61
N LEU A 45 6.91 1.72 3.51
CA LEU A 45 8.22 1.96 4.13
C LEU A 45 8.00 2.79 5.39
N SER A 46 8.20 2.18 6.55
CA SER A 46 7.95 2.82 7.84
C SER A 46 8.75 2.15 8.94
N LEU A 47 9.32 2.95 9.82
CA LEU A 47 9.98 2.46 11.04
C LEU A 47 8.97 2.11 12.14
N ASN A 48 7.72 2.53 12.00
CA ASN A 48 6.73 2.50 13.08
C ASN A 48 5.57 1.51 12.84
N VAL A 49 5.51 0.88 11.68
CA VAL A 49 4.44 -0.07 11.36
C VAL A 49 4.92 -1.48 11.69
N ASP A 50 4.47 -1.99 12.82
CA ASP A 50 4.64 -3.37 13.22
C ASP A 50 3.34 -4.15 12.96
N ILE A 51 3.23 -5.37 13.48
CA ILE A 51 2.08 -6.25 13.18
C ILE A 51 0.76 -5.63 13.60
N MET A 52 0.70 -5.02 14.78
CA MET A 52 -0.55 -4.41 15.27
C MET A 52 -0.97 -3.23 14.43
N GLU A 53 -0.03 -2.39 14.03
CA GLU A 53 -0.29 -1.25 13.15
C GLU A 53 -0.72 -1.70 11.76
N GLU A 54 -0.13 -2.78 11.26
CA GLU A 54 -0.53 -3.35 9.97
C GLU A 54 -1.98 -3.81 9.98
N ILE A 55 -2.40 -4.46 11.08
CA ILE A 55 -3.79 -4.88 11.26
C ILE A 55 -4.73 -3.67 11.28
N GLU A 56 -4.36 -2.61 12.00
CA GLU A 56 -5.15 -1.37 12.05
C GLU A 56 -5.28 -0.73 10.67
N ILE A 57 -4.18 -0.65 9.93
CA ILE A 57 -4.18 -0.08 8.58
C ILE A 57 -5.12 -0.87 7.68
N ARG A 58 -5.04 -2.19 7.70
CA ARG A 58 -5.88 -3.06 6.89
C ARG A 58 -7.36 -2.89 7.25
N GLN A 59 -7.68 -2.80 8.53
CA GLN A 59 -9.05 -2.62 8.99
C GLN A 59 -9.62 -1.27 8.51
N ARG A 60 -8.83 -0.21 8.57
CA ARG A 60 -9.24 1.11 8.10
C ARG A 60 -9.54 1.09 6.59
N MET A 61 -8.71 0.38 5.83
CA MET A 61 -8.94 0.24 4.39
C MET A 61 -10.24 -0.50 4.12
N TYR A 62 -10.47 -1.63 4.78
CA TYR A 62 -11.69 -2.41 4.58
C TYR A 62 -12.96 -1.63 4.95
N ASP A 63 -12.89 -0.84 6.01
CA ASP A 63 -14.05 -0.04 6.45
C ASP A 63 -14.47 1.01 5.43
N LYS A 64 -13.52 1.47 4.60
CA LYS A 64 -13.76 2.58 3.67
C LYS A 64 -13.96 2.15 2.22
N ILE A 65 -13.28 1.10 1.79
CA ILE A 65 -13.34 0.66 0.38
C ILE A 65 -13.88 -0.76 0.22
N GLY A 66 -14.35 -1.36 1.31
CA GLY A 66 -15.03 -2.66 1.27
C GLY A 66 -14.08 -3.84 1.14
N GLU A 67 -14.65 -5.00 0.84
CA GLU A 67 -13.96 -6.28 0.89
C GLU A 67 -13.14 -6.57 -0.38
N GLN A 68 -12.22 -5.69 -0.72
CA GLN A 68 -11.23 -5.98 -1.75
C GLN A 68 -10.05 -6.68 -1.11
N LYS A 69 -9.42 -7.59 -1.86
CA LYS A 69 -8.21 -8.23 -1.37
C LYS A 69 -7.05 -7.24 -1.46
N ILE A 70 -6.50 -6.92 -0.30
CA ILE A 70 -5.39 -5.97 -0.18
C ILE A 70 -4.23 -6.70 0.48
N ASP A 71 -3.10 -6.74 -0.21
CA ASP A 71 -1.87 -7.31 0.32
C ASP A 71 -0.93 -6.19 0.73
N LEU A 72 -0.46 -6.24 1.98
CA LEU A 72 0.47 -5.26 2.51
C LEU A 72 1.85 -5.89 2.68
N VAL A 73 2.87 -5.21 2.18
CA VAL A 73 4.26 -5.55 2.42
C VAL A 73 4.92 -4.38 3.12
N VAL A 74 5.37 -4.61 4.35
CA VAL A 74 5.96 -3.55 5.18
C VAL A 74 7.45 -3.76 5.30
N SER A 75 8.22 -2.71 5.08
CA SER A 75 9.66 -2.70 5.28
C SER A 75 10.04 -1.53 6.18
N LYS A 76 11.03 -1.74 7.03
CA LYS A 76 11.57 -0.67 7.89
C LYS A 76 12.64 0.15 7.18
N ASP A 77 13.46 -0.49 6.34
CA ASP A 77 14.60 0.17 5.70
C ASP A 77 14.63 0.04 4.18
N GLY A 78 13.71 -0.73 3.59
CA GLY A 78 13.61 -0.92 2.15
C GLY A 78 14.71 -1.79 1.55
N ARG A 79 15.44 -2.55 2.36
CA ARG A 79 16.60 -3.32 1.90
C ARG A 79 16.27 -4.71 1.37
N GLU A 80 15.09 -5.25 1.71
CA GLU A 80 14.70 -6.57 1.21
C GLU A 80 14.61 -6.54 -0.33
N ALA A 81 15.13 -7.57 -0.97
CA ALA A 81 15.14 -7.68 -2.43
C ALA A 81 13.73 -7.52 -3.00
N PHE A 82 12.75 -8.15 -2.37
CA PHE A 82 11.35 -8.05 -2.80
C PHE A 82 10.83 -6.61 -2.71
N PHE A 83 11.13 -5.91 -1.62
CA PHE A 83 10.69 -4.53 -1.46
C PHE A 83 11.34 -3.61 -2.48
N LYS A 84 12.64 -3.78 -2.74
CA LYS A 84 13.33 -3.01 -3.78
C LYS A 84 12.70 -3.22 -5.15
N TYR A 85 12.33 -4.46 -5.46
CA TYR A 85 11.65 -4.78 -6.72
C TYR A 85 10.30 -4.08 -6.80
N ALA A 86 9.50 -4.18 -5.72
CA ALA A 86 8.17 -3.57 -5.66
C ALA A 86 8.24 -2.04 -5.85
N VAL A 87 9.21 -1.39 -5.21
CA VAL A 87 9.42 0.06 -5.34
C VAL A 87 9.84 0.43 -6.77
N LYS A 88 10.76 -0.34 -7.35
CA LYS A 88 11.26 -0.06 -8.70
C LYS A 88 10.16 -0.14 -9.75
N LYS A 89 9.24 -1.09 -9.62
CA LYS A 89 8.16 -1.31 -10.58
C LYS A 89 6.86 -0.62 -10.19
N GLY A 90 6.77 -0.16 -8.96
CA GLY A 90 5.56 0.42 -8.41
C GLY A 90 5.45 1.92 -8.61
N ILE A 91 4.34 2.46 -8.10
CA ILE A 91 4.02 3.88 -8.16
C ILE A 91 3.95 4.41 -6.73
N LEU A 92 4.75 5.44 -6.43
CA LEU A 92 4.70 6.11 -5.12
C LEU A 92 3.39 6.90 -5.04
N LEU A 93 2.56 6.61 -4.02
CA LEU A 93 1.24 7.22 -3.90
C LEU A 93 1.26 8.56 -3.14
N ASN A 94 2.18 8.72 -2.20
CA ASN A 94 2.19 9.89 -1.30
C ASN A 94 3.51 10.67 -1.34
N GLY A 95 4.17 10.65 -2.45
CA GLY A 95 5.45 11.34 -2.59
C GLY A 95 5.40 12.67 -3.35
#